data_340405a91d2e4405def66062985ecb62
#
_entry.id   340405a91d2e4405def66062985ecb62
#
_cell.length_a   1.000
_cell.length_b   1.000
_cell.length_c   1.000
_cell.angle_alpha   90.00
_cell.angle_beta   90.00
_cell.angle_gamma   90.00
#
_symmetry.space_group_name_H-M   'P 1'
#
loop_
_entity.id
_entity.type
_entity.pdbx_description
1 polymer ?
#
loop_
_entity_poly.entity_id
_entity_poly.type
_entity_poly.pdbx_seq_one_letter_code
_entity_poly.pdbx_strand_id
1 'polypeptide(L)'
;MNAADVMTRTILSAGPETPIAEAIGLMLDNRVSGLPVIDEVGQLVGILTEGDLLRRGETGTERHRPRWLEILLGPGRLAGEYVRTHGRKVEDIMTREPVSVAPETPLDEIVELMERHRIKRVPVLEGEKLVGIVSRADFLRALAQRLKEQSAAAPGDAEIRERILAELAKVFWVPRDRVGITVENGVVDLNGVILDEKEREALRVAAENVPGVRAVEDHLVWVEPVSGTVVDAPPSAPTTGKPR
;
A
#
# COMPACT_ATOMS: atom_id res chain seq x y z
N MET A 1 -13.20 -2.35 -5.87
CA MET A 1 -12.50 -1.16 -6.42
C MET A 1 -11.53 -1.61 -7.47
N ASN A 2 -11.38 -0.83 -8.54
CA ASN A 2 -10.46 -1.09 -9.65
C ASN A 2 -9.55 0.13 -9.91
N ALA A 3 -8.67 0.05 -10.91
CA ALA A 3 -7.74 1.13 -11.26
C ALA A 3 -8.47 2.46 -11.54
N ALA A 4 -9.58 2.43 -12.28
CA ALA A 4 -10.34 3.62 -12.66
C ALA A 4 -10.94 4.39 -11.47
N ASP A 5 -11.20 3.68 -10.34
CA ASP A 5 -11.77 4.26 -9.12
C ASP A 5 -10.75 5.12 -8.36
N VAL A 6 -9.44 4.81 -8.50
CA VAL A 6 -8.39 5.42 -7.68
C VAL A 6 -7.34 6.18 -8.47
N MET A 7 -7.21 5.92 -9.78
CA MET A 7 -6.16 6.50 -10.60
C MET A 7 -6.19 8.03 -10.65
N THR A 8 -5.02 8.63 -10.71
CA THR A 8 -4.87 10.04 -11.07
C THR A 8 -5.00 10.17 -12.58
N ARG A 9 -6.02 10.94 -13.03
CA ARG A 9 -6.36 11.15 -14.46
C ARG A 9 -5.60 12.32 -15.08
N THR A 10 -5.24 13.32 -14.29
CA THR A 10 -4.40 14.44 -14.74
C THR A 10 -2.95 13.96 -14.79
N ILE A 11 -2.53 13.53 -15.97
CA ILE A 11 -1.23 12.92 -16.18
C ILE A 11 -0.26 13.99 -16.67
N LEU A 12 0.83 14.16 -15.90
CA LEU A 12 2.00 14.86 -16.34
C LEU A 12 2.94 13.85 -17.01
N SER A 13 3.39 14.12 -18.23
CA SER A 13 4.23 13.23 -19.02
C SER A 13 5.44 13.97 -19.59
N ALA A 14 6.45 13.23 -20.03
CA ALA A 14 7.59 13.73 -20.78
C ALA A 14 7.66 13.04 -22.15
N GLY A 15 8.32 13.64 -23.11
CA GLY A 15 8.69 12.96 -24.36
C GLY A 15 10.04 12.22 -24.22
N PRO A 16 10.36 11.28 -25.14
CA PRO A 16 11.66 10.60 -25.16
C PRO A 16 12.85 11.56 -25.26
N GLU A 17 12.72 12.59 -26.10
CA GLU A 17 13.75 13.60 -26.36
C GLU A 17 13.85 14.69 -25.28
N THR A 18 12.93 14.71 -24.30
CA THR A 18 12.92 15.72 -23.24
C THR A 18 14.26 15.71 -22.49
N PRO A 19 14.91 16.89 -22.31
CA PRO A 19 16.12 16.99 -21.49
C PRO A 19 15.84 16.57 -20.04
N ILE A 20 16.78 15.85 -19.44
CA ILE A 20 16.63 15.35 -18.04
C ILE A 20 16.41 16.49 -17.06
N ALA A 21 17.08 17.63 -17.24
CA ALA A 21 16.93 18.81 -16.38
C ALA A 21 15.49 19.35 -16.42
N GLU A 22 14.85 19.34 -17.58
CA GLU A 22 13.45 19.74 -17.75
C GLU A 22 12.53 18.73 -17.08
N ALA A 23 12.74 17.44 -17.32
CA ALA A 23 11.96 16.38 -16.68
C ALA A 23 12.04 16.43 -15.15
N ILE A 24 13.22 16.70 -14.59
CA ILE A 24 13.42 16.93 -13.14
C ILE A 24 12.64 18.16 -12.68
N GLY A 25 12.69 19.27 -13.42
CA GLY A 25 11.90 20.48 -13.14
C GLY A 25 10.42 20.16 -13.05
N LEU A 26 9.88 19.48 -14.07
CA LEU A 26 8.48 19.03 -14.09
C LEU A 26 8.13 18.18 -12.87
N MET A 27 9.01 17.24 -12.46
CA MET A 27 8.78 16.41 -11.28
C MET A 27 8.73 17.21 -9.98
N LEU A 28 9.67 18.15 -9.80
CA LEU A 28 9.78 18.96 -8.59
C LEU A 28 8.63 19.97 -8.47
N ASP A 29 8.33 20.70 -9.54
CA ASP A 29 7.30 21.75 -9.56
C ASP A 29 5.90 21.16 -9.29
N ASN A 30 5.65 19.95 -9.79
CA ASN A 30 4.35 19.28 -9.65
C ASN A 30 4.34 18.25 -8.52
N ARG A 31 5.44 18.08 -7.76
CA ARG A 31 5.57 17.14 -6.65
C ARG A 31 5.20 15.69 -7.03
N VAL A 32 5.60 15.29 -8.24
CA VAL A 32 5.44 13.92 -8.72
C VAL A 32 6.78 13.20 -8.71
N SER A 33 6.76 11.93 -8.37
CA SER A 33 7.96 11.10 -8.26
C SER A 33 8.18 10.20 -9.47
N GLY A 34 7.56 10.52 -10.62
CA GLY A 34 7.80 9.88 -11.92
C GLY A 34 6.84 10.38 -12.97
N LEU A 35 7.31 10.30 -14.21
CA LEU A 35 6.63 10.76 -15.42
C LEU A 35 6.48 9.58 -16.38
N PRO A 36 5.28 9.24 -16.85
CA PRO A 36 5.11 8.45 -18.05
C PRO A 36 5.80 9.16 -19.23
N VAL A 37 6.41 8.37 -20.10
CA VAL A 37 7.06 8.87 -21.31
C VAL A 37 6.21 8.51 -22.50
N ILE A 38 5.75 9.52 -23.23
CA ILE A 38 4.82 9.40 -24.33
C ILE A 38 5.51 9.88 -25.61
N ASP A 39 5.39 9.12 -26.66
CA ASP A 39 5.91 9.51 -27.99
C ASP A 39 5.02 10.53 -28.71
N GLU A 40 5.42 10.92 -29.91
CA GLU A 40 4.71 11.91 -30.73
C GLU A 40 3.32 11.44 -31.19
N VAL A 41 3.08 10.13 -31.21
CA VAL A 41 1.77 9.56 -31.58
C VAL A 41 0.87 9.30 -30.36
N GLY A 42 1.36 9.63 -29.16
CA GLY A 42 0.60 9.53 -27.91
C GLY A 42 0.69 8.16 -27.23
N GLN A 43 1.60 7.30 -27.63
CA GLN A 43 1.80 5.98 -27.04
C GLN A 43 2.77 6.02 -25.86
N LEU A 44 2.49 5.19 -24.86
CA LEU A 44 3.35 5.02 -23.70
C LEU A 44 4.58 4.19 -24.09
N VAL A 45 5.76 4.82 -24.18
CA VAL A 45 7.02 4.19 -24.55
C VAL A 45 7.96 3.93 -23.38
N GLY A 46 7.67 4.53 -22.22
CA GLY A 46 8.50 4.38 -21.03
C GLY A 46 7.94 5.04 -19.80
N ILE A 47 8.71 4.95 -18.71
CA ILE A 47 8.46 5.69 -17.49
C ILE A 47 9.80 6.16 -16.90
N LEU A 48 9.87 7.42 -16.53
CA LEU A 48 10.98 8.02 -15.79
C LEU A 48 10.58 8.17 -14.33
N THR A 49 11.43 7.74 -13.40
CA THR A 49 11.16 7.81 -11.97
C THR A 49 12.35 8.40 -11.20
N GLU A 50 12.11 8.83 -9.95
CA GLU A 50 13.20 9.21 -9.03
C GLU A 50 14.29 8.14 -8.94
N GLY A 51 13.90 6.84 -8.97
CA GLY A 51 14.83 5.72 -8.91
C GLY A 51 15.84 5.70 -10.05
N ASP A 52 15.44 6.15 -11.24
CA ASP A 52 16.29 6.24 -12.43
C ASP A 52 17.28 7.42 -12.31
N LEU A 53 16.88 8.45 -11.57
CA LEU A 53 17.65 9.67 -11.35
C LEU A 53 18.61 9.63 -10.14
N LEU A 54 18.48 8.64 -9.25
CA LEU A 54 19.30 8.56 -8.03
C LEU A 54 20.78 8.24 -8.28
N ARG A 55 21.11 7.67 -9.43
CA ARG A 55 22.47 7.24 -9.76
C ARG A 55 23.01 8.00 -10.96
N ARG A 56 23.61 9.15 -10.67
CA ARG A 56 24.07 10.10 -11.69
C ARG A 56 25.52 10.50 -11.45
N GLY A 57 26.27 10.68 -12.55
CA GLY A 57 27.63 11.18 -12.52
C GLY A 57 27.72 12.57 -11.93
N GLU A 58 26.72 13.43 -12.22
CA GLU A 58 26.68 14.82 -11.76
C GLU A 58 26.57 14.95 -10.23
N THR A 59 26.02 13.93 -9.56
CA THR A 59 25.87 13.89 -8.09
C THR A 59 26.91 12.98 -7.41
N GLY A 60 27.77 12.33 -8.18
CA GLY A 60 28.74 11.37 -7.64
C GLY A 60 28.13 10.13 -7.00
N THR A 61 26.88 9.81 -7.35
CA THR A 61 26.13 8.67 -6.78
C THR A 61 26.22 7.39 -7.63
N GLU A 62 27.14 7.36 -8.57
CA GLU A 62 27.43 6.19 -9.40
C GLU A 62 27.86 4.98 -8.56
N ARG A 63 27.63 3.79 -9.10
CA ARG A 63 28.13 2.56 -8.47
C ARG A 63 29.62 2.38 -8.73
N HIS A 64 30.44 2.60 -7.73
CA HIS A 64 31.85 2.22 -7.77
C HIS A 64 31.96 0.71 -7.49
N ARG A 65 32.47 -0.03 -8.46
CA ARG A 65 32.71 -1.48 -8.33
C ARG A 65 34.20 -1.78 -8.42
N PRO A 66 34.68 -2.85 -7.76
CA PRO A 66 36.05 -3.33 -7.96
C PRO A 66 36.26 -3.75 -9.42
N ARG A 67 37.43 -3.47 -9.99
CA ARG A 67 37.78 -3.77 -11.40
C ARG A 67 37.53 -5.22 -11.82
N TRP A 68 37.78 -6.17 -10.93
CA TRP A 68 37.55 -7.58 -11.23
C TRP A 68 36.07 -7.90 -11.53
N LEU A 69 35.14 -7.20 -10.88
CA LEU A 69 33.71 -7.36 -11.12
C LEU A 69 33.29 -6.71 -12.46
N GLU A 70 33.93 -5.62 -12.86
CA GLU A 70 33.70 -4.96 -14.14
C GLU A 70 34.08 -5.88 -15.31
N ILE A 71 35.20 -6.60 -15.21
CA ILE A 71 35.62 -7.58 -16.20
C ILE A 71 34.60 -8.72 -16.38
N LEU A 72 33.96 -9.13 -15.29
CA LEU A 72 32.94 -10.19 -15.30
C LEU A 72 31.62 -9.75 -15.92
N LEU A 73 31.29 -8.45 -15.84
CA LEU A 73 30.03 -7.91 -16.37
C LEU A 73 29.99 -7.76 -17.89
N GLY A 74 31.14 -7.66 -18.52
CA GLY A 74 31.30 -7.47 -19.95
C GLY A 74 31.06 -6.02 -20.43
N PRO A 75 31.63 -5.63 -21.58
CA PRO A 75 31.66 -4.24 -22.06
C PRO A 75 30.27 -3.69 -22.40
N GLY A 76 29.35 -4.49 -22.92
CA GLY A 76 28.00 -4.04 -23.26
C GLY A 76 27.17 -3.61 -22.06
N ARG A 77 27.32 -4.31 -20.91
CA ARG A 77 26.61 -3.97 -19.67
C ARG A 77 27.17 -2.69 -19.03
N LEU A 78 28.49 -2.50 -19.10
CA LEU A 78 29.16 -1.30 -18.62
C LEU A 78 28.80 -0.09 -19.48
N ALA A 79 28.74 -0.23 -20.82
CA ALA A 79 28.30 0.82 -21.72
C ALA A 79 26.84 1.22 -21.45
N GLY A 80 25.95 0.26 -21.25
CA GLY A 80 24.55 0.54 -20.90
C GLY A 80 24.41 1.23 -19.54
N GLU A 81 25.25 0.89 -18.56
CA GLU A 81 25.30 1.59 -17.27
C GLU A 81 25.82 3.02 -17.42
N TYR A 82 26.83 3.23 -18.27
CA TYR A 82 27.35 4.56 -18.59
C TYR A 82 26.26 5.46 -19.22
N VAL A 83 25.51 4.95 -20.19
CA VAL A 83 24.40 5.70 -20.80
C VAL A 83 23.36 6.08 -19.72
N ARG A 84 22.98 5.16 -18.84
CA ARG A 84 22.03 5.46 -17.75
C ARG A 84 22.53 6.49 -16.74
N THR A 85 23.83 6.55 -16.50
CA THR A 85 24.40 7.48 -15.50
C THR A 85 24.76 8.84 -16.09
N HIS A 86 24.99 8.94 -17.41
CA HIS A 86 25.42 10.15 -18.09
C HIS A 86 24.46 10.64 -19.18
N GLY A 87 23.42 9.86 -19.51
CA GLY A 87 22.43 10.23 -20.53
C GLY A 87 21.78 11.58 -20.22
N ARG A 88 21.51 12.37 -21.24
CA ARG A 88 20.97 13.73 -21.13
C ARG A 88 19.50 13.82 -21.52
N LYS A 89 18.96 12.81 -22.16
CA LYS A 89 17.55 12.70 -22.56
C LYS A 89 16.83 11.67 -21.72
N VAL A 90 15.54 11.82 -21.62
CA VAL A 90 14.65 10.88 -20.90
C VAL A 90 14.79 9.47 -21.44
N GLU A 91 14.85 9.28 -22.77
CA GLU A 91 14.98 7.98 -23.41
C GLU A 91 16.25 7.20 -23.05
N ASP A 92 17.32 7.90 -22.67
CA ASP A 92 18.60 7.31 -22.28
C ASP A 92 18.49 6.55 -20.95
N ILE A 93 17.58 7.00 -20.06
CA ILE A 93 17.53 6.55 -18.67
C ILE A 93 16.18 5.97 -18.26
N MET A 94 15.09 6.22 -19.01
CA MET A 94 13.76 5.70 -18.70
C MET A 94 13.74 4.18 -18.65
N THR A 95 12.83 3.62 -17.90
CA THR A 95 12.43 2.22 -18.04
C THR A 95 11.52 2.11 -19.26
N ARG A 96 11.95 1.37 -20.27
CA ARG A 96 11.15 1.07 -21.48
C ARG A 96 10.10 0.02 -21.17
N GLU A 97 8.98 0.04 -21.91
CA GLU A 97 7.88 -0.93 -21.78
C GLU A 97 7.45 -1.14 -20.32
N PRO A 98 6.99 -0.09 -19.64
CA PRO A 98 6.60 -0.20 -18.25
C PRO A 98 5.41 -1.14 -18.09
N VAL A 99 5.39 -1.90 -16.99
CA VAL A 99 4.21 -2.69 -16.60
C VAL A 99 3.02 -1.74 -16.49
N SER A 100 1.95 -2.03 -17.18
CA SER A 100 0.71 -1.26 -17.23
C SER A 100 -0.51 -2.14 -16.96
N VAL A 101 -1.64 -1.53 -16.65
CA VAL A 101 -2.91 -2.21 -16.36
C VAL A 101 -4.07 -1.55 -17.11
N ALA A 102 -5.18 -2.24 -17.23
CA ALA A 102 -6.43 -1.69 -17.74
C ALA A 102 -7.21 -0.93 -16.65
N PRO A 103 -8.13 -0.02 -17.01
CA PRO A 103 -8.98 0.70 -16.03
C PRO A 103 -9.77 -0.23 -15.09
N GLU A 104 -10.16 -1.39 -15.58
CA GLU A 104 -10.98 -2.38 -14.86
C GLU A 104 -10.15 -3.29 -13.93
N THR A 105 -8.82 -3.24 -14.00
CA THR A 105 -7.95 -4.10 -13.19
C THR A 105 -8.21 -3.91 -11.69
N PRO A 106 -8.48 -4.98 -10.94
CA PRO A 106 -8.72 -4.93 -9.49
C PRO A 106 -7.51 -4.41 -8.72
N LEU A 107 -7.76 -3.74 -7.59
CA LEU A 107 -6.68 -3.13 -6.80
C LEU A 107 -5.71 -4.15 -6.17
N ASP A 108 -6.19 -5.31 -5.79
CA ASP A 108 -5.38 -6.43 -5.28
C ASP A 108 -4.37 -6.92 -6.32
N GLU A 109 -4.80 -7.08 -7.57
CA GLU A 109 -3.92 -7.42 -8.68
C GLU A 109 -2.86 -6.34 -8.93
N ILE A 110 -3.23 -5.06 -8.83
CA ILE A 110 -2.27 -3.95 -8.97
C ILE A 110 -1.23 -3.99 -7.84
N VAL A 111 -1.65 -4.29 -6.60
CA VAL A 111 -0.72 -4.44 -5.46
C VAL A 111 0.26 -5.57 -5.72
N GLU A 112 -0.23 -6.74 -6.15
CA GLU A 112 0.64 -7.87 -6.50
C GLU A 112 1.64 -7.54 -7.61
N LEU A 113 1.21 -6.81 -8.66
CA LEU A 113 2.10 -6.34 -9.73
C LEU A 113 3.17 -5.39 -9.19
N MET A 114 2.78 -4.43 -8.33
CA MET A 114 3.73 -3.50 -7.71
C MET A 114 4.77 -4.20 -6.84
N GLU A 115 4.37 -5.23 -6.09
CA GLU A 115 5.27 -6.02 -5.24
C GLU A 115 6.19 -6.92 -6.08
N ARG A 116 5.64 -7.66 -7.02
CA ARG A 116 6.37 -8.57 -7.91
C ARG A 116 7.46 -7.84 -8.70
N HIS A 117 7.11 -6.69 -9.27
CA HIS A 117 8.03 -5.88 -10.09
C HIS A 117 8.82 -4.85 -9.27
N ARG A 118 8.57 -4.74 -7.96
CA ARG A 118 9.19 -3.74 -7.05
C ARG A 118 9.03 -2.31 -7.54
N ILE A 119 7.86 -2.01 -8.10
CA ILE A 119 7.49 -0.68 -8.61
C ILE A 119 6.53 0.04 -7.66
N LYS A 120 6.46 1.36 -7.76
CA LYS A 120 5.66 2.21 -6.86
C LYS A 120 4.47 2.84 -7.59
N ARG A 121 4.38 2.66 -8.90
CA ARG A 121 3.31 3.19 -9.75
C ARG A 121 3.15 2.34 -11.00
N VAL A 122 1.94 2.36 -11.54
CA VAL A 122 1.55 1.60 -12.72
C VAL A 122 0.74 2.52 -13.63
N PRO A 123 1.15 2.73 -14.88
CA PRO A 123 0.32 3.40 -15.90
C PRO A 123 -0.97 2.61 -16.15
N VAL A 124 -2.05 3.33 -16.40
CA VAL A 124 -3.35 2.75 -16.78
C VAL A 124 -3.61 3.05 -18.24
N LEU A 125 -3.77 2.01 -19.03
CA LEU A 125 -3.99 2.10 -20.47
C LEU A 125 -5.41 1.64 -20.84
N GLU A 126 -6.08 2.42 -21.65
CA GLU A 126 -7.29 2.01 -22.39
C GLU A 126 -6.90 1.75 -23.84
N GLY A 127 -6.76 0.48 -24.20
CA GLY A 127 -6.07 0.11 -25.44
C GLY A 127 -4.59 0.53 -25.39
N GLU A 128 -4.16 1.38 -26.33
CA GLU A 128 -2.81 1.95 -26.36
C GLU A 128 -2.69 3.33 -25.72
N LYS A 129 -3.83 3.91 -25.29
CA LYS A 129 -3.90 5.26 -24.77
C LYS A 129 -3.69 5.29 -23.25
N LEU A 130 -2.77 6.11 -22.79
CA LEU A 130 -2.59 6.40 -21.37
C LEU A 130 -3.77 7.23 -20.84
N VAL A 131 -4.55 6.67 -19.89
CA VAL A 131 -5.75 7.31 -19.30
C VAL A 131 -5.59 7.63 -17.83
N GLY A 132 -4.56 7.09 -17.16
CA GLY A 132 -4.33 7.31 -15.75
C GLY A 132 -2.98 6.76 -15.28
N ILE A 133 -2.70 7.02 -14.03
CA ILE A 133 -1.58 6.40 -13.31
C ILE A 133 -2.04 6.05 -11.89
N VAL A 134 -1.74 4.86 -11.43
CA VAL A 134 -1.98 4.41 -10.05
C VAL A 134 -0.65 4.36 -9.32
N SER A 135 -0.56 5.00 -8.18
CA SER A 135 0.61 5.00 -7.31
C SER A 135 0.26 4.50 -5.90
N ARG A 136 1.25 4.20 -5.07
CA ARG A 136 1.02 3.85 -3.66
C ARG A 136 0.25 4.93 -2.89
N ALA A 137 0.41 6.21 -3.26
CA ALA A 137 -0.32 7.31 -2.64
C ALA A 137 -1.82 7.25 -2.95
N ASP A 138 -2.22 6.72 -4.10
CA ASP A 138 -3.62 6.57 -4.48
C ASP A 138 -4.31 5.52 -3.62
N PHE A 139 -3.62 4.42 -3.29
CA PHE A 139 -4.11 3.42 -2.33
C PHE A 139 -4.32 4.04 -0.94
N LEU A 140 -3.38 4.87 -0.47
CA LEU A 140 -3.52 5.55 0.82
C LEU A 140 -4.71 6.52 0.83
N ARG A 141 -4.95 7.24 -0.28
CA ARG A 141 -6.12 8.12 -0.42
C ARG A 141 -7.43 7.32 -0.41
N ALA A 142 -7.48 6.22 -1.16
CA ALA A 142 -8.63 5.33 -1.19
C ALA A 142 -8.92 4.72 0.19
N LEU A 143 -7.89 4.27 0.91
CA LEU A 143 -8.00 3.75 2.27
C LEU A 143 -8.52 4.83 3.23
N ALA A 144 -7.94 6.03 3.20
CA ALA A 144 -8.37 7.14 4.05
C ALA A 144 -9.84 7.53 3.82
N GLN A 145 -10.28 7.49 2.55
CA GLN A 145 -11.68 7.73 2.19
C GLN A 145 -12.59 6.64 2.77
N ARG A 146 -12.23 5.37 2.61
CA ARG A 146 -13.00 4.24 3.17
C ARG A 146 -13.13 4.29 4.68
N LEU A 147 -12.04 4.61 5.38
CA LEU A 147 -12.05 4.74 6.84
C LEU A 147 -12.98 5.88 7.31
N LYS A 148 -13.03 6.99 6.58
CA LYS A 148 -13.96 8.09 6.87
C LYS A 148 -15.42 7.69 6.65
N GLU A 149 -15.71 6.98 5.55
CA GLU A 149 -17.07 6.50 5.24
C GLU A 149 -17.56 5.51 6.31
N GLN A 150 -16.70 4.61 6.77
CA GLN A 150 -17.01 3.67 7.84
C GLN A 150 -17.31 4.37 9.18
N SER A 151 -16.63 5.46 9.48
CA SER A 151 -16.84 6.23 10.72
C SER A 151 -18.12 7.08 10.71
N ALA A 152 -18.71 7.35 9.56
CA ALA A 152 -19.91 8.19 9.42
C ALA A 152 -21.23 7.46 9.73
N ALA A 153 -21.25 6.14 9.71
CA ALA A 153 -22.41 5.33 10.06
C ALA A 153 -22.37 5.01 11.57
N ALA A 154 -23.32 5.50 12.35
CA ALA A 154 -23.51 5.11 13.74
C ALA A 154 -24.56 3.99 13.82
N PRO A 155 -24.18 2.70 13.65
CA PRO A 155 -25.08 1.57 13.77
C PRO A 155 -25.53 1.39 15.24
N GLY A 156 -26.69 0.81 15.45
CA GLY A 156 -27.12 0.42 16.79
C GLY A 156 -26.35 -0.79 17.33
N ASP A 157 -26.38 -1.00 18.65
CA ASP A 157 -25.62 -2.06 19.34
C ASP A 157 -25.85 -3.46 18.77
N ALA A 158 -27.09 -3.79 18.41
CA ALA A 158 -27.42 -5.07 17.79
C ALA A 158 -26.73 -5.26 16.42
N GLU A 159 -26.69 -4.20 15.61
CA GLU A 159 -26.03 -4.21 14.32
C GLU A 159 -24.49 -4.27 14.46
N ILE A 160 -23.92 -3.57 15.44
CA ILE A 160 -22.49 -3.65 15.77
C ILE A 160 -22.14 -5.10 16.11
N ARG A 161 -22.91 -5.73 17.00
CA ARG A 161 -22.70 -7.11 17.40
C ARG A 161 -22.76 -8.08 16.21
N GLU A 162 -23.76 -7.96 15.34
CA GLU A 162 -23.88 -8.80 14.14
C GLU A 162 -22.69 -8.62 13.20
N ARG A 163 -22.23 -7.40 13.00
CA ARG A 163 -21.06 -7.11 12.17
C ARG A 163 -19.77 -7.71 12.73
N ILE A 164 -19.56 -7.62 14.06
CA ILE A 164 -18.41 -8.27 14.72
C ILE A 164 -18.48 -9.79 14.49
N LEU A 165 -19.63 -10.41 14.74
CA LEU A 165 -19.79 -11.85 14.54
C LEU A 165 -19.58 -12.26 13.07
N ALA A 166 -20.02 -11.44 12.12
CA ALA A 166 -19.81 -11.68 10.69
C ALA A 166 -18.33 -11.57 10.29
N GLU A 167 -17.57 -10.61 10.85
CA GLU A 167 -16.12 -10.52 10.64
C GLU A 167 -15.39 -11.73 11.22
N LEU A 168 -15.70 -12.11 12.44
CA LEU A 168 -15.11 -13.27 13.08
C LEU A 168 -15.49 -14.59 12.40
N ALA A 169 -16.62 -14.61 11.67
CA ALA A 169 -17.04 -15.77 10.89
C ALA A 169 -16.16 -16.04 9.65
N LYS A 170 -15.45 -15.04 9.16
CA LYS A 170 -14.56 -15.16 8.00
C LYS A 170 -13.22 -15.83 8.31
N VAL A 171 -12.87 -15.92 9.59
CA VAL A 171 -11.57 -16.42 10.04
C VAL A 171 -11.70 -17.72 10.81
N PHE A 172 -10.77 -18.66 10.60
CA PHE A 172 -10.85 -20.02 11.16
C PHE A 172 -10.26 -20.14 12.58
N TRP A 173 -9.45 -19.19 13.02
CA TRP A 173 -8.76 -19.22 14.30
C TRP A 173 -9.63 -18.77 15.49
N VAL A 174 -10.82 -18.20 15.23
CA VAL A 174 -11.71 -17.73 16.31
C VAL A 174 -12.47 -18.88 16.97
N PRO A 175 -12.33 -19.06 18.28
CA PRO A 175 -13.09 -20.05 19.05
C PRO A 175 -14.52 -19.56 19.33
N ARG A 176 -15.42 -19.69 18.35
CA ARG A 176 -16.80 -19.15 18.36
C ARG A 176 -17.66 -19.59 19.53
N ASP A 177 -17.39 -20.76 20.03
CA ASP A 177 -18.09 -21.40 21.15
C ASP A 177 -17.50 -21.05 22.53
N ARG A 178 -16.37 -20.39 22.57
CA ARG A 178 -15.64 -20.03 23.80
C ARG A 178 -15.56 -18.53 24.07
N VAL A 179 -15.95 -17.71 23.10
CA VAL A 179 -15.90 -16.25 23.19
C VAL A 179 -17.30 -15.67 23.07
N GLY A 180 -17.74 -14.96 24.10
CA GLY A 180 -18.97 -14.18 24.12
C GLY A 180 -18.71 -12.72 23.75
N ILE A 181 -19.67 -12.11 23.04
CA ILE A 181 -19.61 -10.71 22.61
C ILE A 181 -20.94 -10.05 22.97
N THR A 182 -20.88 -9.02 23.79
CA THR A 182 -22.01 -8.14 24.08
C THR A 182 -21.65 -6.71 23.70
N VAL A 183 -22.67 -5.92 23.36
CA VAL A 183 -22.47 -4.52 22.97
C VAL A 183 -23.51 -3.67 23.67
N GLU A 184 -23.06 -2.63 24.37
CA GLU A 184 -23.92 -1.64 25.04
C GLU A 184 -23.39 -0.22 24.77
N ASN A 185 -24.23 0.62 24.18
CA ASN A 185 -23.88 2.01 23.83
C ASN A 185 -22.59 2.14 23.01
N GLY A 186 -22.30 1.17 22.13
CA GLY A 186 -21.08 1.11 21.32
C GLY A 186 -19.84 0.63 22.10
N VAL A 187 -19.98 0.22 23.34
CA VAL A 187 -18.92 -0.48 24.10
C VAL A 187 -19.09 -1.98 23.91
N VAL A 188 -18.03 -2.61 23.42
CA VAL A 188 -17.99 -4.05 23.19
C VAL A 188 -17.34 -4.73 24.38
N ASP A 189 -18.04 -5.69 25.00
CA ASP A 189 -17.48 -6.56 26.02
C ASP A 189 -17.11 -7.91 25.39
N LEU A 190 -15.84 -8.28 25.50
CA LEU A 190 -15.31 -9.57 25.07
C LEU A 190 -15.10 -10.43 26.31
N ASN A 191 -15.83 -11.53 26.41
CA ASN A 191 -15.70 -12.46 27.52
C ASN A 191 -15.53 -13.89 27.03
N GLY A 192 -14.94 -14.75 27.88
CA GLY A 192 -14.73 -16.16 27.52
C GLY A 192 -13.28 -16.62 27.66
N VAL A 193 -12.95 -17.71 26.98
CA VAL A 193 -11.66 -18.39 27.12
C VAL A 193 -10.90 -18.40 25.81
N ILE A 194 -9.63 -17.98 25.88
CA ILE A 194 -8.66 -18.06 24.78
C ILE A 194 -7.53 -19.05 25.13
N LEU A 195 -6.90 -19.63 24.11
CA LEU A 195 -5.80 -20.59 24.28
C LEU A 195 -4.45 -20.04 23.83
N ASP A 196 -4.44 -18.89 23.17
CA ASP A 196 -3.24 -18.15 22.78
C ASP A 196 -3.46 -16.66 23.04
N GLU A 197 -2.48 -16.00 23.66
CA GLU A 197 -2.57 -14.57 24.00
C GLU A 197 -2.70 -13.67 22.76
N LYS A 198 -2.25 -14.15 21.59
CA LYS A 198 -2.46 -13.46 20.32
C LYS A 198 -3.93 -13.42 19.88
N GLU A 199 -4.74 -14.39 20.30
CA GLU A 199 -6.19 -14.37 20.05
C GLU A 199 -6.83 -13.15 20.71
N ARG A 200 -6.39 -12.76 21.91
CA ARG A 200 -6.85 -11.57 22.64
C ARG A 200 -6.69 -10.29 21.80
N GLU A 201 -5.47 -10.04 21.34
CA GLU A 201 -5.18 -8.85 20.54
C GLU A 201 -5.96 -8.84 19.22
N ALA A 202 -6.04 -9.98 18.56
CA ALA A 202 -6.75 -10.12 17.30
C ALA A 202 -8.28 -9.94 17.46
N LEU A 203 -8.89 -10.46 18.53
CA LEU A 203 -10.31 -10.27 18.84
C LEU A 203 -10.61 -8.80 19.15
N ARG A 204 -9.77 -8.14 19.95
CA ARG A 204 -9.88 -6.72 20.24
C ARG A 204 -9.82 -5.89 18.97
N VAL A 205 -8.81 -6.11 18.12
CA VAL A 205 -8.66 -5.39 16.85
C VAL A 205 -9.85 -5.65 15.91
N ALA A 206 -10.35 -6.89 15.84
CA ALA A 206 -11.50 -7.22 15.02
C ALA A 206 -12.76 -6.48 15.49
N ALA A 207 -12.96 -6.33 16.79
CA ALA A 207 -14.07 -5.56 17.35
C ALA A 207 -13.90 -4.06 17.12
N GLU A 208 -12.70 -3.49 17.38
CA GLU A 208 -12.40 -2.07 17.19
C GLU A 208 -12.58 -1.60 15.74
N ASN A 209 -12.37 -2.49 14.76
CA ASN A 209 -12.52 -2.18 13.35
C ASN A 209 -13.98 -2.10 12.88
N VAL A 210 -14.96 -2.49 13.71
CA VAL A 210 -16.37 -2.41 13.34
C VAL A 210 -16.87 -0.97 13.54
N PRO A 211 -17.46 -0.33 12.50
CA PRO A 211 -18.03 1.00 12.63
C PRO A 211 -19.06 1.09 13.75
N GLY A 212 -18.96 2.13 14.57
CA GLY A 212 -19.83 2.37 15.72
C GLY A 212 -19.28 1.87 17.05
N VAL A 213 -18.23 1.05 17.06
CA VAL A 213 -17.53 0.69 18.30
C VAL A 213 -16.76 1.89 18.84
N ARG A 214 -16.99 2.20 20.12
CA ARG A 214 -16.38 3.31 20.86
C ARG A 214 -15.24 2.86 21.78
N ALA A 215 -15.41 1.66 22.35
CA ALA A 215 -14.43 1.02 23.22
C ALA A 215 -14.61 -0.48 23.20
N VAL A 216 -13.57 -1.22 23.54
CA VAL A 216 -13.61 -2.66 23.76
C VAL A 216 -13.12 -2.94 25.17
N GLU A 217 -13.95 -3.59 25.97
CA GLU A 217 -13.62 -4.09 27.29
C GLU A 217 -13.26 -5.58 27.19
N ASP A 218 -12.12 -5.93 27.73
CA ASP A 218 -11.52 -7.26 27.59
C ASP A 218 -11.61 -8.01 28.93
N HIS A 219 -12.50 -8.99 28.97
CA HIS A 219 -12.68 -9.92 30.08
C HIS A 219 -12.35 -11.37 29.64
N LEU A 220 -11.49 -11.52 28.61
CA LEU A 220 -11.04 -12.82 28.15
C LEU A 220 -10.04 -13.42 29.15
N VAL A 221 -10.20 -14.69 29.42
CA VAL A 221 -9.31 -15.47 30.27
C VAL A 221 -8.44 -16.36 29.41
N TRP A 222 -7.12 -16.26 29.57
CA TRP A 222 -6.20 -17.17 28.89
C TRP A 222 -5.97 -18.43 29.71
N VAL A 223 -6.17 -19.57 29.06
CA VAL A 223 -5.91 -20.89 29.63
C VAL A 223 -4.79 -21.56 28.86
N GLU A 224 -3.68 -21.84 29.54
CA GLU A 224 -2.54 -22.54 28.93
C GLU A 224 -2.94 -24.00 28.61
N PRO A 225 -2.86 -24.42 27.32
CA PRO A 225 -3.46 -25.68 26.88
C PRO A 225 -2.85 -26.96 27.47
N VAL A 226 -1.58 -26.90 27.91
CA VAL A 226 -0.85 -28.09 28.41
C VAL A 226 -1.01 -28.26 29.91
N SER A 227 -0.87 -27.18 30.69
CA SER A 227 -0.93 -27.22 32.15
C SER A 227 -2.32 -26.93 32.72
N GLY A 228 -3.21 -26.35 31.92
CA GLY A 228 -4.50 -25.85 32.37
C GLY A 228 -4.42 -24.63 33.31
N THR A 229 -3.25 -23.97 33.34
CA THR A 229 -3.07 -22.76 34.17
C THR A 229 -3.94 -21.62 33.63
N VAL A 230 -4.73 -21.02 34.50
CA VAL A 230 -5.58 -19.88 34.19
C VAL A 230 -4.84 -18.60 34.51
N VAL A 231 -4.75 -17.70 33.55
CA VAL A 231 -4.18 -16.37 33.71
C VAL A 231 -5.24 -15.34 33.41
N ASP A 232 -5.67 -14.61 34.43
CA ASP A 232 -6.62 -13.52 34.29
C ASP A 232 -6.07 -12.39 33.38
N ALA A 233 -6.98 -11.69 32.72
CA ALA A 233 -6.62 -10.50 31.96
C ALA A 233 -5.84 -9.50 32.83
N PRO A 234 -4.77 -8.88 32.31
CA PRO A 234 -4.19 -7.75 33.01
C PRO A 234 -5.27 -6.65 33.16
N PRO A 235 -5.33 -5.93 34.30
CA PRO A 235 -6.31 -4.87 34.48
C PRO A 235 -6.22 -3.90 33.30
N SER A 236 -7.36 -3.68 32.62
CA SER A 236 -7.46 -2.79 31.47
C SER A 236 -6.92 -1.40 31.86
N ALA A 237 -5.85 -0.97 31.19
CA ALA A 237 -5.36 0.39 31.35
C ALA A 237 -6.47 1.35 30.87
N PRO A 238 -6.85 2.36 31.65
CA PRO A 238 -7.87 3.30 31.23
C PRO A 238 -7.41 4.01 29.97
N THR A 239 -8.17 3.87 28.90
CA THR A 239 -7.94 4.58 27.64
C THR A 239 -8.12 6.07 27.92
N THR A 240 -7.04 6.78 28.22
CA THR A 240 -7.04 8.24 28.33
C THR A 240 -7.32 8.79 26.93
N GLY A 241 -8.57 9.11 26.68
CA GLY A 241 -8.97 9.93 25.57
C GLY A 241 -8.20 11.24 25.61
N LYS A 242 -7.35 11.47 24.63
CA LYS A 242 -6.68 12.75 24.45
C LYS A 242 -7.70 13.71 23.82
N PRO A 243 -8.11 14.79 24.49
CA PRO A 243 -8.95 15.81 23.88
C PRO A 243 -8.11 16.68 22.96
N ARG A 244 -8.66 16.96 21.74
CA ARG A 244 -8.33 17.96 20.72
C ARG A 244 -7.37 17.54 19.62
#